data_c4f91663c074c725196170416e9ddffb
#
_entry.id   c4f91663c074c725196170416e9ddffb
#
_cell.length_a   1.000
_cell.length_b   1.000
_cell.length_c   1.000
_cell.angle_alpha   90.00
_cell.angle_beta   90.00
_cell.angle_gamma   90.00
#
_symmetry.space_group_name_H-M   'P 1'
#
loop_
_entity.id
_entity.type
_entity.pdbx_description
1 polymer ?
#
loop_
_entity_poly.entity_id
_entity_poly.type
_entity_poly.pdbx_seq_one_letter_code
_entity_poly.pdbx_strand_id
1 'polypeptide(L)'
;MKTILRFASIVLFLIAVSVGYSAVPALNVTVSDGGGKVAFKGATSATGTFATPKLKPGNYVVQFNSSSPALKGHQFTLVISAGKKKVSADSVAGEKFLSGGVAMKLEVGSGLNITGQVAAPANVKIDPKTKKKMVYIPPAVGSNLPGRWVPEDSAEAVAARNSGQIRTDDVRKMQEQETGAIPSN
;
A
#
# COMPACT_ATOMS: atom_id res chain seq x y z
N MET A 1 -41.52 -17.46 -20.91
CA MET A 1 -40.81 -17.77 -19.66
C MET A 1 -39.43 -18.36 -19.79
N LYS A 2 -39.08 -19.13 -20.84
CA LYS A 2 -37.74 -19.74 -21.02
C LYS A 2 -36.61 -18.76 -21.38
N THR A 3 -36.90 -17.61 -21.97
CA THR A 3 -35.92 -16.60 -22.36
C THR A 3 -35.42 -15.75 -21.19
N ILE A 4 -36.27 -15.46 -20.21
CA ILE A 4 -35.94 -14.64 -19.03
C ILE A 4 -34.93 -15.39 -18.12
N LEU A 5 -35.06 -16.72 -18.03
CA LEU A 5 -34.16 -17.55 -17.21
C LEU A 5 -32.71 -17.57 -17.73
N ARG A 6 -32.53 -17.45 -19.05
CA ARG A 6 -31.19 -17.43 -19.69
C ARG A 6 -30.44 -16.12 -19.46
N PHE A 7 -31.14 -14.99 -19.42
CA PHE A 7 -30.53 -13.69 -19.11
C PHE A 7 -30.13 -13.57 -17.64
N ALA A 8 -30.92 -14.14 -16.71
CA ALA A 8 -30.57 -14.15 -15.28
C ALA A 8 -29.29 -14.94 -15.00
N SER A 9 -29.04 -16.05 -15.71
CA SER A 9 -27.81 -16.85 -15.57
C SER A 9 -26.57 -16.13 -16.09
N ILE A 10 -26.66 -15.32 -17.13
CA ILE A 10 -25.52 -14.54 -17.66
C ILE A 10 -25.17 -13.38 -16.75
N VAL A 11 -26.16 -12.71 -16.16
CA VAL A 11 -25.93 -11.61 -15.19
C VAL A 11 -25.30 -12.13 -13.90
N LEU A 12 -25.68 -13.32 -13.42
CA LEU A 12 -25.11 -13.92 -12.22
C LEU A 12 -23.63 -14.33 -12.40
N PHE A 13 -23.22 -14.69 -13.64
CA PHE A 13 -21.84 -15.08 -13.90
C PHE A 13 -20.88 -13.88 -14.02
N LEU A 14 -21.37 -12.67 -14.30
CA LEU A 14 -20.58 -11.45 -14.40
C LEU A 14 -20.21 -10.84 -13.04
N ILE A 15 -20.86 -11.26 -11.95
CA ILE A 15 -20.59 -10.73 -10.60
C ILE A 15 -19.46 -11.47 -9.89
N ALA A 16 -18.98 -12.60 -10.43
CA ALA A 16 -17.98 -13.45 -9.78
C ALA A 16 -16.52 -13.13 -10.12
N VAL A 17 -16.23 -12.05 -10.85
CA VAL A 17 -14.86 -11.57 -11.04
C VAL A 17 -14.53 -10.57 -9.94
N SER A 18 -14.49 -11.02 -8.70
CA SER A 18 -13.80 -10.32 -7.63
C SER A 18 -12.30 -10.42 -7.94
N VAL A 19 -11.76 -9.39 -8.59
CA VAL A 19 -10.32 -9.17 -8.67
C VAL A 19 -9.83 -9.15 -7.23
N GLY A 20 -9.12 -10.20 -6.82
CA GLY A 20 -8.51 -10.30 -5.49
C GLY A 20 -7.41 -9.26 -5.38
N TYR A 21 -7.77 -8.00 -5.16
CA TYR A 21 -6.85 -7.03 -4.61
C TYR A 21 -6.42 -7.58 -3.25
N SER A 22 -5.13 -7.77 -3.05
CA SER A 22 -4.58 -8.05 -1.73
C SER A 22 -5.05 -6.91 -0.80
N ALA A 23 -6.13 -7.16 -0.08
CA ALA A 23 -6.69 -6.16 0.83
C ALA A 23 -5.65 -5.89 1.90
N VAL A 24 -5.18 -4.65 1.97
CA VAL A 24 -4.35 -4.21 3.09
C VAL A 24 -5.23 -4.27 4.34
N PRO A 25 -4.83 -5.00 5.40
CA PRO A 25 -5.60 -5.00 6.63
C PRO A 25 -5.82 -3.57 7.12
N ALA A 26 -7.04 -3.28 7.58
CA ALA A 26 -7.37 -1.95 8.07
C ALA A 26 -6.42 -1.53 9.20
N LEU A 27 -5.82 -0.34 9.07
CA LEU A 27 -5.00 0.29 10.10
C LEU A 27 -5.80 1.40 10.77
N ASN A 28 -5.74 1.47 12.09
CA ASN A 28 -6.25 2.63 12.81
C ASN A 28 -5.31 3.82 12.57
N VAL A 29 -5.89 4.97 12.28
CA VAL A 29 -5.17 6.23 12.01
C VAL A 29 -5.54 7.24 13.08
N THR A 30 -4.54 7.76 13.78
CA THR A 30 -4.69 8.85 14.73
C THR A 30 -3.83 10.02 14.26
N VAL A 31 -4.42 11.21 14.14
CA VAL A 31 -3.71 12.43 13.79
C VAL A 31 -3.75 13.36 14.99
N SER A 32 -2.58 13.75 15.49
CA SER A 32 -2.43 14.69 16.61
C SER A 32 -1.70 15.94 16.16
N ASP A 33 -2.05 17.08 16.73
CA ASP A 33 -1.32 18.34 16.51
C ASP A 33 0.02 18.35 17.25
N GLY A 34 0.81 19.42 17.06
CA GLY A 34 2.12 19.58 17.70
C GLY A 34 2.07 19.64 19.22
N GLY A 35 0.91 19.91 19.83
CA GLY A 35 0.68 19.87 21.28
C GLY A 35 0.21 18.50 21.80
N GLY A 36 0.10 17.49 20.92
CA GLY A 36 -0.38 16.15 21.27
C GLY A 36 -1.90 16.00 21.32
N LYS A 37 -2.67 17.05 21.02
CA LYS A 37 -4.13 16.97 20.97
C LYS A 37 -4.57 16.22 19.71
N VAL A 38 -5.46 15.25 19.88
CA VAL A 38 -6.01 14.47 18.76
C VAL A 38 -6.94 15.35 17.92
N ALA A 39 -6.60 15.52 16.65
CA ALA A 39 -7.37 16.25 15.64
C ALA A 39 -8.27 15.32 14.80
N PHE A 40 -7.86 14.04 14.65
CA PHE A 40 -8.63 13.06 13.87
C PHE A 40 -8.34 11.64 14.37
N LYS A 41 -9.38 10.80 14.38
CA LYS A 41 -9.29 9.34 14.54
C LYS A 41 -10.12 8.67 13.46
N GLY A 42 -9.58 7.64 12.84
CA GLY A 42 -10.26 6.86 11.81
C GLY A 42 -9.51 5.59 11.49
N ALA A 43 -9.81 5.00 10.35
CA ALA A 43 -9.12 3.82 9.84
C ALA A 43 -8.86 3.97 8.33
N THR A 44 -7.91 3.21 7.82
CA THR A 44 -7.73 3.08 6.37
C THR A 44 -8.88 2.29 5.76
N SER A 45 -9.22 2.60 4.53
CA SER A 45 -10.17 1.84 3.71
C SER A 45 -9.60 0.45 3.34
N ALA A 46 -10.39 -0.39 2.70
CA ALA A 46 -9.95 -1.67 2.14
C ALA A 46 -8.82 -1.52 1.09
N THR A 47 -8.70 -0.35 0.46
CA THR A 47 -7.61 0.00 -0.47
C THR A 47 -6.40 0.61 0.23
N GLY A 48 -6.39 0.67 1.56
CA GLY A 48 -5.30 1.22 2.37
C GLY A 48 -5.28 2.76 2.44
N THR A 49 -6.30 3.46 1.94
CA THR A 49 -6.35 4.94 1.90
C THR A 49 -7.09 5.52 3.09
N PHE A 50 -6.74 6.75 3.48
CA PHE A 50 -7.51 7.57 4.42
C PHE A 50 -7.43 9.05 4.06
N ALA A 51 -8.41 9.83 4.54
CA ALA A 51 -8.41 11.28 4.44
C ALA A 51 -8.99 11.89 5.72
N THR A 52 -8.40 12.99 6.18
CA THR A 52 -8.95 13.78 7.29
C THR A 52 -9.89 14.87 6.77
N PRO A 53 -10.73 15.47 7.61
CA PRO A 53 -11.31 16.79 7.33
C PRO A 53 -10.20 17.84 7.15
N LYS A 54 -10.59 19.05 6.74
CA LYS A 54 -9.67 20.20 6.73
C LYS A 54 -9.16 20.47 8.14
N LEU A 55 -7.85 20.64 8.26
CA LEU A 55 -7.15 20.88 9.51
C LEU A 55 -6.70 22.33 9.60
N LYS A 56 -6.43 22.82 10.82
CA LYS A 56 -5.77 24.10 11.03
C LYS A 56 -4.32 24.02 10.55
N PRO A 57 -3.71 25.12 10.10
CA PRO A 57 -2.28 25.13 9.78
C PRO A 57 -1.44 24.74 10.99
N GLY A 58 -0.41 23.92 10.78
CA GLY A 58 0.48 23.49 11.85
C GLY A 58 1.17 22.16 11.60
N ASN A 59 1.95 21.72 12.57
CA ASN A 59 2.63 20.44 12.54
C ASN A 59 1.74 19.35 13.13
N TYR A 60 1.67 18.23 12.44
CA TYR A 60 0.88 17.07 12.84
C TYR A 60 1.72 15.80 12.86
N VAL A 61 1.33 14.88 13.74
CA VAL A 61 1.83 13.51 13.78
C VAL A 61 0.70 12.60 13.39
N VAL A 62 0.91 11.82 12.33
CA VAL A 62 0.01 10.76 11.87
C VAL A 62 0.54 9.43 12.38
N GLN A 63 -0.22 8.76 13.23
CA GLN A 63 0.13 7.47 13.80
C GLN A 63 -0.77 6.38 13.22
N PHE A 64 -0.14 5.31 12.75
CA PHE A 64 -0.79 4.11 12.26
C PHE A 64 -0.57 2.97 13.23
N ASN A 65 -1.62 2.28 13.63
CA ASN A 65 -1.54 1.08 14.46
C ASN A 65 -2.59 0.05 14.06
N SER A 66 -2.39 -1.19 14.48
CA SER A 66 -3.34 -2.28 14.23
C SER A 66 -3.16 -3.38 15.28
N SER A 67 -4.22 -4.14 15.50
CA SER A 67 -4.17 -5.40 16.27
C SER A 67 -4.23 -6.64 15.36
N SER A 68 -4.28 -6.47 14.03
CA SER A 68 -4.42 -7.58 13.10
C SER A 68 -3.12 -8.38 12.93
N PRO A 69 -3.10 -9.67 13.29
CA PRO A 69 -1.92 -10.53 13.11
C PRO A 69 -1.55 -10.76 11.64
N ALA A 70 -2.47 -10.45 10.69
CA ALA A 70 -2.24 -10.58 9.26
C ALA A 70 -1.13 -9.64 8.74
N LEU A 71 -0.72 -8.64 9.52
CA LEU A 71 0.40 -7.76 9.18
C LEU A 71 1.77 -8.40 9.38
N LYS A 72 1.87 -9.45 10.21
CA LYS A 72 3.14 -10.09 10.55
C LYS A 72 3.81 -10.71 9.31
N GLY A 73 5.11 -10.50 9.19
CA GLY A 73 5.92 -11.03 8.09
C GLY A 73 5.75 -10.28 6.76
N HIS A 74 4.98 -9.18 6.74
CA HIS A 74 4.82 -8.32 5.58
C HIS A 74 5.53 -6.99 5.78
N GLN A 75 5.92 -6.37 4.67
CA GLN A 75 6.41 -4.99 4.65
C GLN A 75 5.38 -4.10 3.97
N PHE A 76 5.35 -2.84 4.36
CA PHE A 76 4.39 -1.86 3.87
C PHE A 76 5.11 -0.57 3.49
N THR A 77 4.60 0.11 2.48
CA THR A 77 4.95 1.49 2.17
C THR A 77 3.84 2.39 2.67
N LEU A 78 4.20 3.42 3.44
CA LEU A 78 3.28 4.45 3.90
C LEU A 78 3.60 5.75 3.20
N VAL A 79 2.57 6.41 2.73
CA VAL A 79 2.66 7.75 2.15
C VAL A 79 1.59 8.61 2.81
N ILE A 80 1.98 9.80 3.28
CA ILE A 80 1.05 10.83 3.75
C ILE A 80 1.33 12.13 3.01
N SER A 81 0.30 12.91 2.73
CA SER A 81 0.42 14.19 2.04
C SER A 81 -0.57 15.23 2.57
N ALA A 82 -0.16 16.50 2.49
CA ALA A 82 -1.01 17.67 2.71
C ALA A 82 -0.68 18.71 1.63
N GLY A 83 -1.54 18.78 0.61
CA GLY A 83 -1.27 19.56 -0.60
C GLY A 83 -0.01 19.07 -1.32
N LYS A 84 0.96 19.97 -1.51
CA LYS A 84 2.24 19.65 -2.18
C LYS A 84 3.26 18.95 -1.27
N LYS A 85 3.07 18.96 0.05
CA LYS A 85 3.98 18.30 1.00
C LYS A 85 3.64 16.82 1.09
N LYS A 86 4.66 15.97 0.95
CA LYS A 86 4.56 14.52 0.97
C LYS A 86 5.66 13.93 1.84
N VAL A 87 5.31 12.93 2.63
CA VAL A 87 6.25 12.15 3.45
C VAL A 87 5.98 10.68 3.19
N SER A 88 7.02 9.91 2.93
CA SER A 88 6.94 8.46 2.74
C SER A 88 7.82 7.71 3.72
N ALA A 89 7.43 6.50 4.03
CA ALA A 89 8.21 5.53 4.78
C ALA A 89 8.11 4.17 4.08
N ASP A 90 9.22 3.74 3.51
CA ASP A 90 9.31 2.50 2.76
C ASP A 90 9.76 1.34 3.65
N SER A 91 9.37 0.12 3.26
CA SER A 91 9.78 -1.12 3.91
C SER A 91 9.49 -1.16 5.43
N VAL A 92 8.34 -0.64 5.83
CA VAL A 92 7.89 -0.68 7.22
C VAL A 92 7.42 -2.08 7.56
N ALA A 93 8.08 -2.73 8.52
CA ALA A 93 7.68 -4.06 8.97
C ALA A 93 6.31 -4.04 9.64
N GLY A 94 5.44 -5.00 9.30
CA GLY A 94 4.08 -5.10 9.81
C GLY A 94 3.98 -5.24 11.33
N GLU A 95 5.01 -5.81 11.95
CA GLU A 95 5.13 -5.92 13.40
C GLU A 95 5.17 -4.56 14.12
N LYS A 96 5.69 -3.51 13.44
CA LYS A 96 5.71 -2.16 14.01
C LYS A 96 4.31 -1.61 14.27
N PHE A 97 3.33 -1.96 13.42
CA PHE A 97 1.94 -1.53 13.63
C PHE A 97 1.29 -2.19 14.85
N LEU A 98 1.80 -3.39 15.24
CA LEU A 98 1.30 -4.16 16.38
C LEU A 98 1.96 -3.75 17.70
N SER A 99 3.20 -3.24 17.64
CA SER A 99 4.03 -2.92 18.80
C SER A 99 4.19 -1.42 19.05
N GLY A 100 3.07 -0.68 19.08
CA GLY A 100 3.09 0.77 19.36
C GLY A 100 2.81 1.66 18.15
N GLY A 101 2.80 1.10 16.94
CA GLY A 101 2.44 1.82 15.73
C GLY A 101 3.63 2.49 15.02
N VAL A 102 3.32 3.15 13.91
CA VAL A 102 4.25 3.92 13.08
C VAL A 102 3.79 5.36 13.05
N ALA A 103 4.67 6.29 13.42
CA ALA A 103 4.39 7.72 13.47
C ALA A 103 5.14 8.46 12.36
N MET A 104 4.44 9.34 11.65
CA MET A 104 4.97 10.19 10.59
C MET A 104 4.61 11.65 10.88
N LYS A 105 5.58 12.56 10.72
CA LYS A 105 5.38 14.00 10.92
C LYS A 105 5.13 14.70 9.60
N LEU A 106 4.15 15.60 9.56
CA LEU A 106 3.80 16.39 8.38
C LEU A 106 3.32 17.78 8.81
N GLU A 107 3.74 18.80 8.06
CA GLU A 107 3.21 20.15 8.22
C GLU A 107 2.03 20.38 7.27
N VAL A 108 0.94 20.92 7.82
CA VAL A 108 -0.30 21.21 7.09
C VAL A 108 -0.45 22.71 6.91
N GLY A 109 -0.67 23.13 5.67
CA GLY A 109 -0.98 24.53 5.33
C GLY A 109 -2.46 24.88 5.54
N SER A 110 -2.79 26.14 5.34
CA SER A 110 -4.17 26.65 5.50
C SER A 110 -5.16 25.96 4.54
N GLY A 111 -6.28 25.50 5.08
CA GLY A 111 -7.38 24.91 4.32
C GLY A 111 -7.12 23.51 3.76
N LEU A 112 -5.97 22.89 4.11
CA LEU A 112 -5.60 21.56 3.66
C LEU A 112 -6.09 20.47 4.62
N ASN A 113 -6.20 19.27 4.08
CA ASN A 113 -6.42 18.02 4.81
C ASN A 113 -5.18 17.13 4.67
N ILE A 114 -5.08 16.11 5.50
CA ILE A 114 -4.09 15.04 5.34
C ILE A 114 -4.77 13.88 4.62
N THR A 115 -4.15 13.43 3.55
CA THR A 115 -4.48 12.16 2.89
C THR A 115 -3.33 11.19 3.07
N GLY A 116 -3.60 9.91 3.00
CA GLY A 116 -2.54 8.93 3.06
C GLY A 116 -2.95 7.60 2.46
N GLN A 117 -1.92 6.83 2.13
CA GLN A 117 -2.06 5.51 1.58
C GLN A 117 -1.06 4.58 2.24
N VAL A 118 -1.53 3.39 2.54
CA VAL A 118 -0.73 2.25 2.98
C VAL A 118 -0.81 1.21 1.89
N ALA A 119 0.32 0.86 1.33
CA ALA A 119 0.42 -0.19 0.31
C ALA A 119 1.26 -1.34 0.85
N ALA A 120 0.75 -2.56 0.71
CA ALA A 120 1.60 -3.73 0.82
C ALA A 120 2.41 -3.81 -0.47
N PRO A 121 3.74 -3.93 -0.43
CA PRO A 121 4.48 -4.25 -1.63
C PRO A 121 3.96 -5.60 -2.12
N ALA A 122 3.30 -5.60 -3.27
CA ALA A 122 2.61 -6.76 -3.84
C ALA A 122 3.51 -8.00 -3.96
N ASN A 123 4.84 -7.82 -3.87
CA ASN A 123 5.84 -8.83 -4.18
C ASN A 123 6.96 -8.94 -3.13
N VAL A 124 6.75 -8.50 -1.89
CA VAL A 124 7.78 -8.60 -0.83
C VAL A 124 7.19 -9.24 0.42
N LYS A 125 7.83 -10.30 0.89
CA LYS A 125 7.50 -11.05 2.11
C LYS A 125 8.78 -11.25 2.93
N ILE A 126 8.68 -11.25 4.25
CA ILE A 126 9.81 -11.63 5.11
C ILE A 126 9.61 -13.10 5.49
N ASP A 127 10.61 -13.91 5.22
CA ASP A 127 10.65 -15.29 5.71
C ASP A 127 10.70 -15.29 7.25
N PRO A 128 9.72 -15.88 7.92
CA PRO A 128 9.67 -15.87 9.39
C PRO A 128 10.85 -16.60 10.04
N LYS A 129 11.48 -17.56 9.35
CA LYS A 129 12.60 -18.36 9.86
C LYS A 129 13.93 -17.67 9.66
N THR A 130 14.22 -17.23 8.43
CA THR A 130 15.52 -16.66 8.07
C THR A 130 15.60 -15.16 8.26
N LYS A 131 14.45 -14.48 8.49
CA LYS A 131 14.30 -13.02 8.53
C LYS A 131 14.74 -12.32 7.24
N LYS A 132 14.97 -13.07 6.17
CA LYS A 132 15.33 -12.53 4.86
C LYS A 132 14.11 -11.98 4.15
N LYS A 133 14.33 -10.90 3.43
CA LYS A 133 13.33 -10.32 2.53
C LYS A 133 13.17 -11.23 1.32
N MET A 134 11.95 -11.65 1.04
CA MET A 134 11.58 -12.52 -0.09
C MET A 134 10.92 -11.69 -1.17
N VAL A 135 11.24 -11.99 -2.42
CA VAL A 135 10.64 -11.37 -3.60
C VAL A 135 9.90 -12.43 -4.39
N TYR A 136 8.70 -12.09 -4.86
CA TYR A 136 7.92 -13.00 -5.71
C TYR A 136 8.39 -12.90 -7.16
N ILE A 137 8.79 -14.03 -7.73
CA ILE A 137 9.08 -14.14 -9.16
C ILE A 137 7.82 -14.72 -9.82
N PRO A 138 7.12 -13.95 -10.68
CA PRO A 138 5.97 -14.47 -11.40
C PRO A 138 6.39 -15.56 -12.38
N PRO A 139 5.48 -16.42 -12.84
CA PRO A 139 5.79 -17.39 -13.88
C PRO A 139 6.24 -16.67 -15.15
N ALA A 140 7.28 -17.18 -15.80
CA ALA A 140 7.68 -16.66 -17.09
C ALA A 140 6.60 -16.96 -18.16
N VAL A 141 6.42 -16.05 -19.09
CA VAL A 141 5.46 -16.23 -20.19
C VAL A 141 5.81 -17.51 -20.97
N GLY A 142 4.85 -18.41 -21.10
CA GLY A 142 5.06 -19.72 -21.76
C GLY A 142 5.65 -20.80 -20.85
N SER A 143 5.87 -20.54 -19.57
CA SER A 143 6.33 -21.53 -18.59
C SER A 143 5.17 -22.16 -17.83
N ASN A 144 5.20 -23.48 -17.66
CA ASN A 144 4.27 -24.22 -16.81
C ASN A 144 4.68 -24.23 -15.33
N LEU A 145 5.81 -23.57 -14.98
CA LEU A 145 6.26 -23.46 -13.61
C LEU A 145 5.48 -22.37 -12.88
N PRO A 146 4.95 -22.64 -11.67
CA PRO A 146 4.27 -21.62 -10.88
C PRO A 146 5.24 -20.52 -10.43
N GLY A 147 4.71 -19.32 -10.18
CA GLY A 147 5.48 -18.28 -9.53
C GLY A 147 5.94 -18.71 -8.13
N ARG A 148 7.10 -18.20 -7.70
CA ARG A 148 7.72 -18.59 -6.44
C ARG A 148 8.32 -17.43 -5.67
N TRP A 149 8.41 -17.59 -4.36
CA TRP A 149 9.10 -16.67 -3.47
C TRP A 149 10.56 -17.06 -3.34
N VAL A 150 11.46 -16.11 -3.55
CA VAL A 150 12.91 -16.30 -3.41
C VAL A 150 13.52 -15.19 -2.53
N PRO A 151 14.64 -15.44 -1.84
CA PRO A 151 15.35 -14.38 -1.13
C PRO A 151 15.73 -13.23 -2.09
N GLU A 152 15.61 -11.98 -1.63
CA GLU A 152 15.89 -10.78 -2.43
C GLU A 152 17.36 -10.74 -2.90
N ASP A 153 18.27 -11.33 -2.12
CA ASP A 153 19.70 -11.43 -2.38
C ASP A 153 20.08 -12.67 -3.22
N SER A 154 19.11 -13.49 -3.63
CA SER A 154 19.38 -14.69 -4.43
C SER A 154 19.77 -14.35 -5.88
N ALA A 155 20.57 -15.21 -6.50
CA ALA A 155 20.94 -15.10 -7.90
C ALA A 155 19.69 -15.07 -8.83
N GLU A 156 18.63 -15.80 -8.45
CA GLU A 156 17.36 -15.80 -9.20
C GLU A 156 16.65 -14.46 -9.12
N ALA A 157 16.61 -13.81 -7.94
CA ALA A 157 16.01 -12.49 -7.78
C ALA A 157 16.77 -11.43 -8.59
N VAL A 158 18.10 -11.50 -8.60
CA VAL A 158 18.96 -10.62 -9.41
C VAL A 158 18.71 -10.84 -10.90
N ALA A 159 18.66 -12.09 -11.36
CA ALA A 159 18.38 -12.42 -12.75
C ALA A 159 16.98 -11.94 -13.18
N ALA A 160 15.96 -12.13 -12.34
CA ALA A 160 14.60 -11.68 -12.61
C ALA A 160 14.47 -10.15 -12.67
N ARG A 161 15.25 -9.39 -11.89
CA ARG A 161 15.35 -7.93 -12.01
C ARG A 161 16.02 -7.51 -13.31
N ASN A 162 17.14 -8.14 -13.64
CA ASN A 162 17.90 -7.80 -14.85
C ASN A 162 17.12 -8.10 -16.13
N SER A 163 16.27 -9.14 -16.12
CA SER A 163 15.37 -9.49 -17.24
C SER A 163 14.09 -8.64 -17.29
N GLY A 164 13.84 -7.78 -16.29
CA GLY A 164 12.61 -7.00 -16.20
C GLY A 164 11.37 -7.81 -15.76
N GLN A 165 11.54 -9.06 -15.35
CA GLN A 165 10.47 -9.92 -14.84
C GLN A 165 9.95 -9.44 -13.48
N ILE A 166 10.83 -8.84 -12.66
CA ILE A 166 10.48 -8.14 -11.42
C ILE A 166 10.82 -6.66 -11.61
N ARG A 167 9.83 -5.80 -11.54
CA ARG A 167 10.02 -4.35 -11.52
C ARG A 167 10.05 -3.87 -10.08
N THR A 168 11.20 -3.43 -9.64
CA THR A 168 11.38 -2.80 -8.31
C THR A 168 10.78 -1.39 -8.24
N ASP A 169 10.47 -0.80 -9.40
CA ASP A 169 10.15 0.61 -9.55
C ASP A 169 8.68 0.94 -9.86
N ASP A 170 7.80 -0.06 -9.90
CA ASP A 170 6.40 0.20 -10.31
C ASP A 170 5.67 1.18 -9.37
N VAL A 171 6.01 1.19 -8.08
CA VAL A 171 5.48 2.19 -7.14
C VAL A 171 6.11 3.56 -7.35
N ARG A 172 7.38 3.63 -7.74
CA ARG A 172 8.12 4.88 -7.95
C ARG A 172 7.77 5.54 -9.27
N LYS A 173 7.59 4.76 -10.34
CA LYS A 173 7.22 5.26 -11.67
C LYS A 173 5.79 5.77 -11.77
N MET A 174 4.82 5.14 -11.08
CA MET A 174 3.47 5.71 -10.97
C MET A 174 3.47 7.07 -10.27
N GLN A 175 4.39 7.30 -9.34
CA GLN A 175 4.50 8.56 -8.63
C GLN A 175 5.18 9.65 -9.45
N GLU A 176 6.07 9.31 -10.37
CA GLU A 176 6.76 10.26 -11.27
C GLU A 176 5.89 10.65 -12.48
N GLN A 177 4.97 9.77 -12.92
CA GLN A 177 4.04 10.08 -14.01
C GLN A 177 2.89 11.02 -13.59
N GLU A 178 2.50 11.04 -12.31
CA GLU A 178 1.51 12.03 -11.80
C GLU A 178 2.09 13.44 -11.60
N THR A 179 3.41 13.60 -11.60
CA THR A 179 4.09 14.90 -11.63
C THR A 179 4.38 15.36 -13.05
N GLY A 180 3.47 15.06 -13.99
CA GLY A 180 3.58 15.37 -15.40
C GLY A 180 4.16 16.75 -15.65
N ALA A 181 5.33 16.77 -16.24
CA ALA A 181 5.92 17.95 -16.84
C ALA A 181 4.94 18.51 -17.86
N ILE A 182 4.37 19.67 -17.54
CA ILE A 182 3.70 20.51 -18.53
C ILE A 182 4.81 21.01 -19.45
N PRO A 183 4.79 20.73 -20.75
CA PRO A 183 5.73 21.32 -21.66
C PRO A 183 5.42 22.82 -21.71
N SER A 184 6.39 23.62 -21.29
CA SER A 184 6.38 25.06 -21.53
C SER A 184 6.54 25.31 -23.01
N ASN A 185 5.50 25.84 -23.63
CA ASN A 185 5.59 26.60 -24.86
C ASN A 185 6.08 28.00 -24.55
#